data_566fc88656dd7461e7efd57984269c14
#
_entry.id   566fc88656dd7461e7efd57984269c14
#
_cell.length_a   1.000
_cell.length_b   1.000
_cell.length_c   1.000
_cell.angle_alpha   90.00
_cell.angle_beta   90.00
_cell.angle_gamma   90.00
#
_symmetry.space_group_name_H-M   'P 1'
#
loop_
_entity.id
_entity.type
_entity.pdbx_description
1 polymer ?
#
loop_
_entity_poly.entity_id
_entity_poly.type
_entity_poly.pdbx_seq_one_letter_code
_entity_poly.pdbx_strand_id
1 'polypeptide(L)'
;VYKRQVFIKNTKNRSKKNIAKHYDLGNEFFSLWLDETLTYSSGIFNETIKDLSEAQNNKYQKMIDLIKPTNGDRVLEIGCGWGGFAEYLGKKYDVKLDCITISKKQFEYAKKRIFMCGLNEKVNIQIKDYRDLKNKYNSIASIEMIEAVGQNYLESYFKTIKNNLSSDGRAAIQAITIDDNLFDRYKTKQDFIQKYIFPGGFLPSKNSLNKYVSKNGLTIK
;
A
#
# COMPACT_ATOMS: atom_id res chain seq x y z
N VAL A 1 13.31 -12.15 25.52
CA VAL A 1 12.88 -12.18 24.12
C VAL A 1 11.48 -11.60 23.94
N TYR A 2 10.55 -11.74 24.89
CA TYR A 2 9.15 -11.31 24.78
C TYR A 2 8.89 -9.78 24.85
N LYS A 3 9.84 -8.98 25.34
CA LYS A 3 9.66 -7.54 25.53
C LYS A 3 9.86 -6.67 24.27
N ARG A 4 10.35 -7.23 23.15
CA ARG A 4 10.73 -6.41 21.98
C ARG A 4 9.58 -5.99 21.07
N GLN A 5 8.52 -6.79 20.92
CA GLN A 5 7.36 -6.40 20.11
C GLN A 5 6.58 -5.21 20.69
N VAL A 6 6.51 -5.13 22.01
CA VAL A 6 5.84 -4.04 22.73
C VAL A 6 6.51 -2.69 22.48
N PHE A 7 7.79 -2.67 22.08
CA PHE A 7 8.60 -1.45 21.92
C PHE A 7 8.80 -0.97 20.48
N ILE A 8 8.43 -1.76 19.45
CA ILE A 8 8.49 -1.30 18.05
C ILE A 8 7.16 -0.63 17.70
N LYS A 9 6.94 0.56 18.24
CA LYS A 9 5.80 1.40 17.88
C LYS A 9 6.08 2.06 16.54
N ASN A 10 5.23 1.85 15.53
CA ASN A 10 5.29 2.55 14.24
C ASN A 10 4.75 4.00 14.36
N THR A 11 5.38 4.79 15.26
CA THR A 11 5.17 6.24 15.27
C THR A 11 5.62 6.83 13.93
N LYS A 12 5.16 8.04 13.56
CA LYS A 12 5.53 8.69 12.28
C LYS A 12 7.05 8.68 12.04
N ASN A 13 7.84 9.07 13.03
CA ASN A 13 9.30 9.12 12.90
C ASN A 13 9.92 7.71 12.80
N ARG A 14 9.35 6.73 13.50
CA ARG A 14 9.88 5.38 13.51
C ARG A 14 9.48 4.60 12.25
N SER A 15 8.28 4.82 11.72
CA SER A 15 7.85 4.27 10.43
C SER A 15 8.78 4.71 9.31
N LYS A 16 9.16 6.00 9.25
CA LYS A 16 10.14 6.50 8.27
C LYS A 16 11.48 5.77 8.38
N LYS A 17 12.00 5.56 9.61
CA LYS A 17 13.27 4.84 9.82
C LYS A 17 13.17 3.36 9.45
N ASN A 18 12.07 2.70 9.80
CA ASN A 18 11.86 1.28 9.48
C ASN A 18 11.75 1.06 7.96
N ILE A 19 11.00 1.90 7.28
CA ILE A 19 10.85 1.87 5.82
C ILE A 19 12.18 2.22 5.13
N ALA A 20 12.88 3.27 5.58
CA ALA A 20 14.19 3.61 5.03
C ALA A 20 15.15 2.42 5.14
N LYS A 21 15.25 1.78 6.31
CA LYS A 21 16.13 0.64 6.52
C LYS A 21 15.86 -0.53 5.55
N HIS A 22 14.61 -0.77 5.20
CA HIS A 22 14.25 -1.84 4.24
C HIS A 22 14.58 -1.43 2.80
N TYR A 23 14.20 -0.22 2.38
CA TYR A 23 14.39 0.25 1.00
C TYR A 23 15.77 0.89 0.73
N ASP A 24 16.61 1.08 1.74
CA ASP A 24 17.98 1.59 1.61
C ASP A 24 18.95 0.59 0.96
N LEU A 25 18.52 -0.67 0.73
CA LEU A 25 19.20 -1.62 -0.16
C LEU A 25 19.37 -1.05 -1.58
N GLY A 26 18.52 -0.11 -1.98
CA GLY A 26 18.64 0.65 -3.23
C GLY A 26 17.83 0.07 -4.38
N ASN A 27 17.50 0.94 -5.34
CA ASN A 27 16.68 0.56 -6.49
C ASN A 27 17.37 -0.52 -7.36
N GLU A 28 18.70 -0.49 -7.47
CA GLU A 28 19.49 -1.49 -8.20
C GLU A 28 19.28 -2.90 -7.63
N PHE A 29 19.28 -3.05 -6.30
CA PHE A 29 19.00 -4.32 -5.67
C PHE A 29 17.62 -4.86 -6.02
N PHE A 30 16.59 -4.02 -5.94
CA PHE A 30 15.21 -4.42 -6.23
C PHE A 30 15.01 -4.73 -7.73
N SER A 31 15.71 -4.04 -8.63
CA SER A 31 15.64 -4.30 -10.08
C SER A 31 16.23 -5.65 -10.51
N LEU A 32 17.01 -6.32 -9.66
CA LEU A 32 17.59 -7.64 -9.98
C LEU A 32 16.54 -8.77 -9.99
N TRP A 33 15.42 -8.59 -9.32
CA TRP A 33 14.44 -9.67 -9.10
C TRP A 33 12.97 -9.23 -9.16
N LEU A 34 12.67 -7.95 -9.14
CA LEU A 34 11.34 -7.44 -9.47
C LEU A 34 11.18 -7.32 -10.99
N ASP A 35 9.93 -7.22 -11.42
CA ASP A 35 9.59 -6.91 -12.81
C ASP A 35 9.99 -5.46 -13.19
N GLU A 36 9.85 -5.10 -14.45
CA GLU A 36 10.19 -3.77 -14.97
C GLU A 36 9.39 -2.62 -14.30
N THR A 37 8.23 -2.92 -13.73
CA THR A 37 7.44 -1.94 -13.00
C THR A 37 7.98 -1.68 -11.59
N LEU A 38 8.96 -2.45 -11.12
CA LEU A 38 9.47 -2.47 -9.76
C LEU A 38 8.34 -2.63 -8.73
N THR A 39 7.40 -3.52 -9.01
CA THR A 39 6.27 -3.77 -8.11
C THR A 39 6.62 -4.76 -7.03
N TYR A 40 6.82 -4.25 -5.82
CA TYR A 40 7.15 -5.08 -4.66
C TYR A 40 5.89 -5.50 -3.90
N SER A 41 5.09 -6.29 -4.57
CA SER A 41 3.88 -6.94 -4.03
C SER A 41 3.49 -8.11 -4.92
N SER A 42 2.65 -9.02 -4.44
CA SER A 42 2.26 -10.20 -5.23
C SER A 42 1.46 -9.80 -6.48
N GLY A 43 1.76 -10.46 -7.60
CA GLY A 43 0.97 -10.39 -8.84
C GLY A 43 -0.21 -11.35 -8.81
N ILE A 44 -1.13 -11.20 -9.77
CA ILE A 44 -2.26 -12.13 -9.96
C ILE A 44 -2.01 -12.93 -11.23
N PHE A 45 -1.56 -14.16 -11.05
CA PHE A 45 -1.39 -15.14 -12.11
C PHE A 45 -2.69 -15.88 -12.41
N ASN A 46 -2.81 -16.43 -13.60
CA ASN A 46 -3.88 -17.33 -14.01
C ASN A 46 -3.33 -18.35 -15.02
N GLU A 47 -4.21 -19.13 -15.69
CA GLU A 47 -3.79 -20.14 -16.66
C GLU A 47 -3.03 -19.56 -17.87
N THR A 48 -3.33 -18.36 -18.29
CA THR A 48 -2.74 -17.68 -19.45
C THR A 48 -1.57 -16.75 -19.08
N ILE A 49 -1.63 -16.12 -17.91
CA ILE A 49 -0.61 -15.18 -17.45
C ILE A 49 0.49 -15.94 -16.72
N LYS A 50 1.69 -15.99 -17.31
CA LYS A 50 2.88 -16.67 -16.76
C LYS A 50 4.03 -15.69 -16.46
N ASP A 51 4.03 -14.53 -17.09
CA ASP A 51 5.03 -13.48 -16.88
C ASP A 51 4.68 -12.61 -15.66
N LEU A 52 5.70 -12.18 -14.92
CA LEU A 52 5.52 -11.39 -13.70
C LEU A 52 4.93 -9.99 -13.99
N SER A 53 5.41 -9.32 -15.04
CA SER A 53 4.89 -8.00 -15.42
C SER A 53 3.43 -8.05 -15.83
N GLU A 54 3.03 -9.10 -16.56
CA GLU A 54 1.62 -9.34 -16.90
C GLU A 54 0.78 -9.61 -15.64
N ALA A 55 1.30 -10.40 -14.69
CA ALA A 55 0.63 -10.67 -13.42
C ALA A 55 0.47 -9.41 -12.56
N GLN A 56 1.46 -8.50 -12.59
CA GLN A 56 1.37 -7.21 -11.93
C GLN A 56 0.33 -6.30 -12.60
N ASN A 57 0.31 -6.25 -13.93
CA ASN A 57 -0.70 -5.50 -14.68
C ASN A 57 -2.12 -6.04 -14.44
N ASN A 58 -2.28 -7.37 -14.37
CA ASN A 58 -3.56 -8.01 -14.03
C ASN A 58 -4.03 -7.63 -12.62
N LYS A 59 -3.13 -7.62 -11.65
CA LYS A 59 -3.41 -7.11 -10.31
C LYS A 59 -3.86 -5.64 -10.33
N TYR A 60 -3.14 -4.78 -11.05
CA TYR A 60 -3.51 -3.38 -11.17
C TYR A 60 -4.90 -3.20 -11.77
N GLN A 61 -5.20 -3.95 -12.84
CA GLN A 61 -6.54 -3.92 -13.41
C GLN A 61 -7.60 -4.38 -12.40
N LYS A 62 -7.32 -5.43 -11.63
CA LYS A 62 -8.25 -5.90 -10.58
C LYS A 62 -8.49 -4.86 -9.50
N MET A 63 -7.44 -4.13 -9.09
CA MET A 63 -7.59 -3.02 -8.14
C MET A 63 -8.47 -1.90 -8.72
N ILE A 64 -8.28 -1.57 -9.99
CA ILE A 64 -9.09 -0.56 -10.71
C ILE A 64 -10.56 -1.00 -10.81
N ASP A 65 -10.81 -2.26 -11.15
CA ASP A 65 -12.17 -2.82 -11.23
C ASP A 65 -12.91 -2.77 -9.88
N LEU A 66 -12.18 -2.83 -8.77
CA LEU A 66 -12.73 -2.70 -7.43
C LEU A 66 -13.05 -1.25 -7.07
N ILE A 67 -12.15 -0.31 -7.36
CA ILE A 67 -12.36 1.11 -7.05
C ILE A 67 -13.27 1.82 -8.05
N LYS A 68 -13.39 1.31 -9.28
CA LYS A 68 -14.26 1.81 -10.36
C LYS A 68 -14.14 3.32 -10.59
N PRO A 69 -12.94 3.85 -10.91
CA PRO A 69 -12.75 5.27 -11.10
C PRO A 69 -13.47 5.71 -12.39
N THR A 70 -14.00 6.92 -12.36
CA THR A 70 -14.60 7.59 -13.53
C THR A 70 -13.77 8.82 -13.93
N ASN A 71 -13.94 9.30 -15.16
CA ASN A 71 -13.21 10.48 -15.62
C ASN A 71 -13.49 11.70 -14.72
N GLY A 72 -12.43 12.41 -14.36
CA GLY A 72 -12.50 13.56 -13.47
C GLY A 72 -12.41 13.20 -11.97
N ASP A 73 -12.43 11.92 -11.60
CA ASP A 73 -12.31 11.49 -10.22
C ASP A 73 -10.96 11.88 -9.61
N ARG A 74 -11.01 12.14 -8.30
CA ARG A 74 -9.81 12.21 -7.47
C ARG A 74 -9.56 10.86 -6.84
N VAL A 75 -8.41 10.27 -7.15
CA VAL A 75 -7.97 8.97 -6.63
C VAL A 75 -6.77 9.17 -5.72
N LEU A 76 -6.69 8.39 -4.65
CA LEU A 76 -5.53 8.33 -3.77
C LEU A 76 -4.89 6.95 -3.83
N GLU A 77 -3.57 6.90 -3.96
CA GLU A 77 -2.78 5.71 -3.71
C GLU A 77 -1.98 5.86 -2.41
N ILE A 78 -2.23 4.97 -1.44
CA ILE A 78 -1.50 4.96 -0.16
C ILE A 78 -0.38 3.90 -0.24
N GLY A 79 0.88 4.37 -0.25
CA GLY A 79 2.03 3.49 -0.40
C GLY A 79 2.34 3.18 -1.86
N CYS A 80 2.60 4.20 -2.66
CA CYS A 80 2.76 4.06 -4.12
C CYS A 80 4.04 3.35 -4.59
N GLY A 81 4.92 2.97 -3.68
CA GLY A 81 6.16 2.31 -4.07
C GLY A 81 6.95 3.12 -5.12
N TRP A 82 7.39 2.45 -6.16
CA TRP A 82 8.09 3.07 -7.31
C TRP A 82 7.15 3.59 -8.41
N GLY A 83 5.83 3.66 -8.14
CA GLY A 83 4.85 4.31 -9.01
C GLY A 83 4.27 3.42 -10.11
N GLY A 84 4.38 2.10 -10.02
CA GLY A 84 3.87 1.18 -11.06
C GLY A 84 2.35 1.26 -11.22
N PHE A 85 1.58 1.20 -10.13
CA PHE A 85 0.12 1.35 -10.20
C PHE A 85 -0.29 2.76 -10.65
N ALA A 86 0.42 3.79 -10.17
CA ALA A 86 0.17 5.18 -10.55
C ALA A 86 0.34 5.39 -12.07
N GLU A 87 1.39 4.83 -12.66
CA GLU A 87 1.63 4.86 -14.10
C GLU A 87 0.51 4.13 -14.86
N TYR A 88 0.17 2.91 -14.42
CA TYR A 88 -0.83 2.07 -15.07
C TYR A 88 -2.21 2.74 -15.07
N LEU A 89 -2.65 3.27 -13.92
CA LEU A 89 -3.92 3.97 -13.80
C LEU A 89 -3.93 5.28 -14.61
N GLY A 90 -2.87 6.09 -14.49
CA GLY A 90 -2.77 7.39 -15.17
C GLY A 90 -2.74 7.29 -16.70
N LYS A 91 -2.20 6.19 -17.26
CA LYS A 91 -2.25 5.93 -18.71
C LYS A 91 -3.64 5.55 -19.22
N LYS A 92 -4.44 4.88 -18.41
CA LYS A 92 -5.72 4.30 -18.84
C LYS A 92 -6.93 5.17 -18.54
N TYR A 93 -6.85 6.03 -17.52
CA TYR A 93 -8.00 6.79 -17.04
C TYR A 93 -7.67 8.29 -16.94
N ASP A 94 -8.67 9.10 -17.17
CA ASP A 94 -8.56 10.55 -16.98
C ASP A 94 -8.96 10.93 -15.55
N VAL A 95 -8.05 10.72 -14.61
CA VAL A 95 -8.25 10.97 -13.19
C VAL A 95 -7.16 11.89 -12.62
N LYS A 96 -7.43 12.55 -11.51
CA LYS A 96 -6.40 13.24 -10.70
C LYS A 96 -5.95 12.29 -9.60
N LEU A 97 -4.71 11.82 -9.67
CA LEU A 97 -4.17 10.80 -8.79
C LEU A 97 -3.13 11.41 -7.83
N ASP A 98 -3.45 11.44 -6.55
CA ASP A 98 -2.48 11.71 -5.48
C ASP A 98 -1.86 10.39 -5.01
N CYS A 99 -0.53 10.30 -5.02
CA CYS A 99 0.22 9.11 -4.60
C CYS A 99 1.15 9.47 -3.46
N ILE A 100 1.10 8.73 -2.37
CA ILE A 100 1.92 9.02 -1.21
C ILE A 100 2.87 7.87 -0.88
N THR A 101 4.08 8.22 -0.46
CA THR A 101 5.07 7.32 0.14
C THR A 101 5.83 8.05 1.23
N ILE A 102 6.42 7.32 2.18
CA ILE A 102 7.34 7.87 3.20
C ILE A 102 8.80 7.56 2.88
N SER A 103 9.09 6.81 1.81
CA SER A 103 10.43 6.51 1.31
C SER A 103 10.90 7.58 0.33
N LYS A 104 12.01 8.25 0.65
CA LYS A 104 12.61 9.26 -0.24
C LYS A 104 13.07 8.63 -1.56
N LYS A 105 13.68 7.43 -1.53
CA LYS A 105 14.15 6.73 -2.74
C LYS A 105 13.01 6.34 -3.67
N GLN A 106 11.90 5.83 -3.10
CA GLN A 106 10.70 5.54 -3.89
C GLN A 106 10.09 6.80 -4.49
N PHE A 107 9.98 7.88 -3.71
CA PHE A 107 9.47 9.17 -4.18
C PHE A 107 10.26 9.70 -5.39
N GLU A 108 11.59 9.76 -5.28
CA GLU A 108 12.45 10.27 -6.36
C GLU A 108 12.30 9.45 -7.63
N TYR A 109 12.28 8.12 -7.50
CA TYR A 109 12.09 7.22 -8.62
C TYR A 109 10.69 7.34 -9.24
N ALA A 110 9.64 7.27 -8.43
CA ALA A 110 8.25 7.37 -8.91
C ALA A 110 7.99 8.71 -9.60
N LYS A 111 8.51 9.82 -9.05
CA LYS A 111 8.41 11.15 -9.66
C LYS A 111 9.06 11.20 -11.04
N LYS A 112 10.28 10.62 -11.17
CA LYS A 112 10.96 10.52 -12.46
C LYS A 112 10.18 9.66 -13.46
N ARG A 113 9.66 8.50 -13.02
CA ARG A 113 8.82 7.60 -13.84
C ARG A 113 7.60 8.33 -14.39
N ILE A 114 6.83 9.00 -13.54
CA ILE A 114 5.63 9.72 -13.93
C ILE A 114 5.95 10.85 -14.91
N PHE A 115 7.04 11.58 -14.69
CA PHE A 115 7.50 12.62 -15.61
C PHE A 115 7.87 12.03 -16.98
N MET A 116 8.63 10.95 -17.02
CA MET A 116 9.06 10.28 -18.29
C MET A 116 7.86 9.72 -19.07
N CYS A 117 6.78 9.37 -18.40
CA CYS A 117 5.53 8.93 -19.03
C CYS A 117 4.61 10.08 -19.44
N GLY A 118 4.96 11.35 -19.22
CA GLY A 118 4.12 12.51 -19.53
C GLY A 118 2.85 12.62 -18.67
N LEU A 119 2.88 12.04 -17.45
CA LEU A 119 1.70 11.96 -16.57
C LEU A 119 1.69 12.98 -15.43
N ASN A 120 2.66 13.89 -15.37
CA ASN A 120 2.84 14.86 -14.29
C ASN A 120 1.67 15.83 -14.08
N GLU A 121 0.84 16.04 -15.11
CA GLU A 121 -0.38 16.86 -15.00
C GLU A 121 -1.53 16.13 -14.30
N LYS A 122 -1.51 14.80 -14.29
CA LYS A 122 -2.56 13.94 -13.72
C LYS A 122 -2.14 13.27 -12.40
N VAL A 123 -0.86 12.93 -12.27
CA VAL A 123 -0.32 12.12 -11.16
C VAL A 123 0.64 12.96 -10.33
N ASN A 124 0.30 13.12 -9.06
CA ASN A 124 1.06 13.91 -8.09
C ASN A 124 1.68 12.98 -7.03
N ILE A 125 2.99 12.77 -7.12
CA ILE A 125 3.74 11.96 -6.14
C ILE A 125 4.18 12.84 -4.97
N GLN A 126 3.93 12.40 -3.73
CA GLN A 126 4.23 13.17 -2.53
C GLN A 126 4.96 12.33 -1.47
N ILE A 127 5.95 12.94 -0.78
CA ILE A 127 6.46 12.39 0.49
C ILE A 127 5.49 12.77 1.60
N LYS A 128 4.62 11.84 2.00
CA LYS A 128 3.58 12.10 2.99
C LYS A 128 3.20 10.84 3.76
N ASP A 129 2.99 11.01 5.05
CA ASP A 129 2.42 9.95 5.88
C ASP A 129 0.89 9.94 5.71
N TYR A 130 0.29 8.75 5.58
CA TYR A 130 -1.16 8.61 5.40
C TYR A 130 -1.97 9.28 6.53
N ARG A 131 -1.40 9.35 7.74
CA ARG A 131 -2.01 10.01 8.91
C ARG A 131 -2.14 11.53 8.78
N ASP A 132 -1.47 12.14 7.78
CA ASP A 132 -1.52 13.59 7.51
C ASP A 132 -2.45 13.95 6.34
N LEU A 133 -3.21 13.00 5.84
CA LEU A 133 -4.19 13.22 4.79
C LEU A 133 -5.38 14.05 5.31
N LYS A 134 -5.84 14.99 4.48
CA LYS A 134 -6.96 15.89 4.81
C LYS A 134 -7.95 16.05 3.66
N ASN A 135 -7.64 15.55 2.47
CA ASN A 135 -8.47 15.70 1.28
C ASN A 135 -9.50 14.58 1.19
N LYS A 136 -10.59 14.83 0.44
CA LYS A 136 -11.54 13.80 0.05
C LYS A 136 -11.20 13.24 -1.33
N TYR A 137 -11.42 11.93 -1.49
CA TYR A 137 -11.16 11.18 -2.71
C TYR A 137 -12.38 10.34 -3.09
N ASN A 138 -12.64 10.24 -4.37
CA ASN A 138 -13.68 9.35 -4.91
C ASN A 138 -13.28 7.88 -4.73
N SER A 139 -11.97 7.62 -4.88
CA SER A 139 -11.44 6.26 -4.72
C SER A 139 -10.10 6.24 -4.01
N ILE A 140 -9.84 5.16 -3.27
CA ILE A 140 -8.57 4.95 -2.58
C ILE A 140 -8.05 3.54 -2.93
N ALA A 141 -6.78 3.45 -3.34
CA ALA A 141 -6.06 2.19 -3.52
C ALA A 141 -4.92 2.07 -2.51
N SER A 142 -4.68 0.88 -1.99
CA SER A 142 -3.53 0.59 -1.13
C SER A 142 -3.10 -0.86 -1.33
N ILE A 143 -1.86 -1.04 -1.81
CA ILE A 143 -1.33 -2.34 -2.24
C ILE A 143 -0.20 -2.72 -1.31
N GLU A 144 -0.41 -3.75 -0.48
CA GLU A 144 0.57 -4.31 0.48
C GLU A 144 1.32 -3.23 1.29
N MET A 145 0.57 -2.24 1.78
CA MET A 145 1.08 -1.21 2.67
C MET A 145 0.62 -1.41 4.12
N ILE A 146 -0.53 -2.07 4.31
CA ILE A 146 -1.14 -2.27 5.62
C ILE A 146 -0.23 -3.06 6.56
N GLU A 147 0.63 -3.93 6.01
CA GLU A 147 1.62 -4.73 6.75
C GLU A 147 2.65 -3.84 7.47
N ALA A 148 2.97 -2.69 6.89
CA ALA A 148 3.90 -1.72 7.47
C ALA A 148 3.26 -0.79 8.52
N VAL A 149 1.93 -0.83 8.66
CA VAL A 149 1.19 0.01 9.62
C VAL A 149 1.48 -0.41 11.06
N GLY A 150 1.53 -1.72 11.32
CA GLY A 150 1.68 -2.30 12.66
C GLY A 150 0.37 -2.36 13.43
N GLN A 151 0.24 -3.36 14.29
CA GLN A 151 -1.00 -3.72 14.99
C GLN A 151 -1.71 -2.53 15.66
N ASN A 152 -0.97 -1.71 16.40
CA ASN A 152 -1.52 -0.60 17.19
C ASN A 152 -2.08 0.55 16.35
N TYR A 153 -1.82 0.57 15.05
CA TYR A 153 -2.22 1.66 14.15
C TYR A 153 -3.24 1.22 13.07
N LEU A 154 -3.65 -0.05 13.06
CA LEU A 154 -4.65 -0.55 12.08
C LEU A 154 -5.97 0.22 12.19
N GLU A 155 -6.45 0.49 13.39
CA GLU A 155 -7.65 1.31 13.59
C GLU A 155 -7.49 2.72 13.01
N SER A 156 -6.35 3.36 13.28
CA SER A 156 -6.02 4.68 12.72
C SER A 156 -5.95 4.65 11.18
N TYR A 157 -5.46 3.57 10.60
CA TYR A 157 -5.40 3.39 9.16
C TYR A 157 -6.80 3.34 8.53
N PHE A 158 -7.70 2.50 9.02
CA PHE A 158 -9.07 2.42 8.51
C PHE A 158 -9.86 3.70 8.79
N LYS A 159 -9.65 4.35 9.94
CA LYS A 159 -10.22 5.67 10.23
C LYS A 159 -9.76 6.72 9.23
N THR A 160 -8.47 6.71 8.86
CA THR A 160 -7.94 7.62 7.84
C THR A 160 -8.58 7.34 6.48
N ILE A 161 -8.73 6.09 6.05
CA ILE A 161 -9.44 5.75 4.82
C ILE A 161 -10.86 6.30 4.86
N LYS A 162 -11.64 6.01 5.91
CA LYS A 162 -13.01 6.51 6.06
C LYS A 162 -13.09 8.03 5.99
N ASN A 163 -12.18 8.71 6.68
CA ASN A 163 -12.17 10.17 6.76
C ASN A 163 -11.80 10.84 5.43
N ASN A 164 -11.05 10.17 4.58
CA ASN A 164 -10.61 10.72 3.29
C ASN A 164 -11.40 10.18 2.10
N LEU A 165 -12.28 9.21 2.31
CA LEU A 165 -13.18 8.69 1.28
C LEU A 165 -14.44 9.58 1.19
N SER A 166 -14.90 9.89 -0.01
CA SER A 166 -16.20 10.55 -0.24
C SER A 166 -17.35 9.62 0.20
N SER A 167 -18.57 10.15 0.28
CA SER A 167 -19.76 9.39 0.76
C SER A 167 -19.97 8.09 0.01
N ASP A 168 -19.88 8.14 -1.32
CA ASP A 168 -20.10 6.98 -2.22
C ASP A 168 -18.80 6.36 -2.72
N GLY A 169 -17.67 6.82 -2.15
CA GLY A 169 -16.34 6.42 -2.54
C GLY A 169 -16.04 4.95 -2.23
N ARG A 170 -15.06 4.41 -2.95
CA ARG A 170 -14.60 3.02 -2.83
C ARG A 170 -13.14 2.94 -2.47
N ALA A 171 -12.80 2.01 -1.59
CA ALA A 171 -11.40 1.70 -1.29
C ALA A 171 -11.11 0.25 -1.66
N ALA A 172 -10.01 0.01 -2.37
CA ALA A 172 -9.46 -1.31 -2.60
C ALA A 172 -8.13 -1.47 -1.86
N ILE A 173 -8.03 -2.53 -1.08
CA ILE A 173 -6.85 -2.84 -0.28
C ILE A 173 -6.39 -4.25 -0.61
N GLN A 174 -5.17 -4.38 -1.11
CA GLN A 174 -4.48 -5.67 -1.17
C GLN A 174 -3.67 -5.83 0.12
N ALA A 175 -3.81 -6.97 0.77
CA ALA A 175 -3.11 -7.26 2.02
C ALA A 175 -2.68 -8.73 2.09
N ILE A 176 -1.49 -8.97 2.64
CA ILE A 176 -1.07 -10.29 3.08
C ILE A 176 -1.76 -10.57 4.42
N THR A 177 -2.43 -11.71 4.53
CA THR A 177 -3.12 -12.09 5.77
C THR A 177 -2.55 -13.37 6.35
N ILE A 178 -2.59 -13.46 7.67
CA ILE A 178 -2.33 -14.72 8.38
C ILE A 178 -3.67 -15.43 8.65
N ASP A 179 -3.63 -16.75 8.73
CA ASP A 179 -4.79 -17.56 9.12
C ASP A 179 -5.33 -17.14 10.49
N ASP A 180 -6.65 -17.07 10.63
CA ASP A 180 -7.31 -16.63 11.87
C ASP A 180 -6.95 -17.54 13.06
N ASN A 181 -6.75 -18.86 12.84
CA ASN A 181 -6.36 -19.81 13.88
C ASN A 181 -4.93 -19.60 14.39
N LEU A 182 -4.06 -19.00 13.57
CA LEU A 182 -2.67 -18.71 13.93
C LEU A 182 -2.50 -17.30 14.49
N PHE A 183 -3.50 -16.43 14.33
CA PHE A 183 -3.39 -15.00 14.61
C PHE A 183 -3.04 -14.68 16.06
N ASP A 184 -3.65 -15.37 17.02
CA ASP A 184 -3.38 -15.14 18.45
C ASP A 184 -1.94 -15.53 18.84
N ARG A 185 -1.43 -16.62 18.30
CA ARG A 185 -0.03 -17.03 18.48
C ARG A 185 0.93 -16.06 17.78
N TYR A 186 0.60 -15.63 16.57
CA TYR A 186 1.41 -14.70 15.79
C TYR A 186 1.59 -13.35 16.50
N LYS A 187 0.55 -12.80 17.12
CA LYS A 187 0.61 -11.54 17.88
C LYS A 187 1.61 -11.57 19.05
N THR A 188 1.91 -12.74 19.58
CA THR A 188 2.76 -12.89 20.77
C THR A 188 4.21 -13.20 20.49
N LYS A 189 4.55 -13.54 19.23
CA LYS A 189 5.90 -13.93 18.83
C LYS A 189 6.38 -13.10 17.65
N GLN A 190 7.67 -12.79 17.64
CA GLN A 190 8.31 -12.15 16.50
C GLN A 190 8.91 -13.22 15.59
N ASP A 191 8.53 -13.20 14.31
CA ASP A 191 9.10 -14.10 13.30
C ASP A 191 10.38 -13.52 12.66
N PHE A 192 10.96 -14.29 11.72
CA PHE A 192 12.15 -13.89 10.97
C PHE A 192 11.90 -12.61 10.16
N ILE A 193 10.76 -12.51 9.48
CA ILE A 193 10.41 -11.37 8.62
C ILE A 193 10.31 -10.09 9.46
N GLN A 194 9.59 -10.13 10.56
CA GLN A 194 9.46 -8.99 11.48
C GLN A 194 10.78 -8.56 12.11
N LYS A 195 11.69 -9.51 12.30
CA LYS A 195 12.98 -9.23 12.98
C LYS A 195 14.02 -8.65 12.03
N TYR A 196 14.11 -9.17 10.82
CA TYR A 196 15.24 -8.91 9.93
C TYR A 196 14.85 -8.16 8.64
N ILE A 197 13.64 -8.36 8.11
CA ILE A 197 13.21 -7.83 6.82
C ILE A 197 12.33 -6.59 7.00
N PHE A 198 11.21 -6.73 7.73
CA PHE A 198 10.26 -5.65 7.97
C PHE A 198 10.08 -5.36 9.47
N PRO A 199 11.03 -4.62 10.09
CA PRO A 199 10.91 -4.26 11.50
C PRO A 199 9.64 -3.46 11.78
N GLY A 200 8.79 -3.98 12.68
CA GLY A 200 7.48 -3.38 13.00
C GLY A 200 6.35 -3.82 12.06
N GLY A 201 6.64 -4.69 11.07
CA GLY A 201 5.62 -5.29 10.21
C GLY A 201 4.63 -6.14 11.01
N PHE A 202 3.40 -6.24 10.51
CA PHE A 202 2.33 -6.99 11.12
C PHE A 202 1.32 -7.47 10.09
N LEU A 203 1.06 -8.77 10.07
CA LEU A 203 0.05 -9.36 9.21
C LEU A 203 -1.31 -9.39 9.93
N PRO A 204 -2.34 -8.72 9.41
CA PRO A 204 -3.69 -8.87 9.93
C PRO A 204 -4.26 -10.25 9.56
N SER A 205 -5.24 -10.73 10.32
CA SER A 205 -6.09 -11.85 9.87
C SER A 205 -7.37 -11.32 9.23
N LYS A 206 -8.07 -12.17 8.46
CA LYS A 206 -9.35 -11.80 7.81
C LYS A 206 -10.37 -11.30 8.83
N ASN A 207 -10.52 -11.99 9.96
CA ASN A 207 -11.42 -11.57 11.03
C ASN A 207 -11.02 -10.24 11.66
N SER A 208 -9.70 -10.00 11.83
CA SER A 208 -9.22 -8.71 12.34
C SER A 208 -9.51 -7.57 11.37
N LEU A 209 -9.34 -7.77 10.06
CA LEU A 209 -9.68 -6.79 9.03
C LEU A 209 -11.17 -6.45 9.06
N ASN A 210 -12.06 -7.46 9.07
CA ASN A 210 -13.51 -7.29 9.17
C ASN A 210 -13.89 -6.44 10.38
N LYS A 211 -13.28 -6.71 11.54
CA LYS A 211 -13.52 -5.94 12.77
C LYS A 211 -13.12 -4.47 12.61
N TYR A 212 -11.94 -4.16 12.06
CA TYR A 212 -11.50 -2.78 11.88
C TYR A 212 -12.34 -2.04 10.83
N VAL A 213 -12.71 -2.70 9.74
CA VAL A 213 -13.58 -2.14 8.70
C VAL A 213 -14.93 -1.75 9.28
N SER A 214 -15.62 -2.68 9.96
CA SER A 214 -16.94 -2.45 10.56
C SER A 214 -16.90 -1.39 11.65
N LYS A 215 -15.89 -1.41 12.53
CA LYS A 215 -15.72 -0.43 13.61
C LYS A 215 -15.59 1.00 13.10
N ASN A 216 -15.06 1.19 11.89
CA ASN A 216 -14.89 2.51 11.27
C ASN A 216 -16.05 2.87 10.32
N GLY A 217 -17.17 2.15 10.34
CA GLY A 217 -18.33 2.44 9.50
C GLY A 217 -18.06 2.26 8.00
N LEU A 218 -17.18 1.31 7.66
CA LEU A 218 -16.94 0.81 6.32
C LEU A 218 -17.62 -0.54 6.15
N THR A 219 -17.90 -0.92 4.90
CA THR A 219 -18.44 -2.25 4.55
C THR A 219 -17.55 -2.92 3.52
N ILE A 220 -17.33 -4.22 3.67
CA ILE A 220 -16.66 -5.03 2.64
C ILE A 220 -17.69 -5.48 1.62
N LYS A 221 -17.34 -5.38 0.34
CA LYS A 221 -18.14 -5.85 -0.80
C LYS A 221 -17.51 -7.06 -1.45
#